data_8db7938c830111be5bc6774fe554614b
#
_entry.id   8db7938c830111be5bc6774fe554614b
#
_cell.length_a   1.000
_cell.length_b   1.000
_cell.length_c   1.000
_cell.angle_alpha   90.00
_cell.angle_beta   90.00
_cell.angle_gamma   90.00
#
_symmetry.space_group_name_H-M   'P 1'
#
loop_
_entity.id
_entity.type
_entity.pdbx_description
1 polymer ?
#
loop_
_entity_poly.entity_id
_entity_poly.type
_entity_poly.pdbx_seq_one_letter_code
_entity_poly.pdbx_strand_id
1 'polypeptide(L)'
;RDKTWSFWRVNEHNFNDCIKKSWKQFSIKTNSETKVIKCDQFPYESIDSGLFYEKINTRLKKNKNIKFFRNINDLNTTKSFIFNSLPTVNEDNDNNLWQLFHGVEIETREDCFNESTVNLMDFNCEQRDGVHFFYVLPFSKNRAMIESTWLSKKNDSLKDYESQIK
;
A
#
# COMPACT_ATOMS: atom_id res chain seq x y z
N ARG A 1 -10.72 -0.63 8.22
CA ARG A 1 -10.93 -1.05 6.83
C ARG A 1 -9.60 -1.33 6.19
N ASP A 2 -9.59 -2.27 5.27
CA ASP A 2 -8.37 -2.83 4.74
C ASP A 2 -7.58 -1.86 3.86
N LYS A 3 -6.26 -2.04 3.88
CA LYS A 3 -5.33 -1.27 3.08
C LYS A 3 -5.14 -1.96 1.73
N THR A 4 -4.89 -1.18 0.68
CA THR A 4 -4.43 -1.70 -0.60
C THR A 4 -2.97 -2.08 -0.47
N TRP A 5 -2.63 -3.31 -0.83
CA TRP A 5 -1.26 -3.77 -0.86
C TRP A 5 -0.78 -3.88 -2.29
N SER A 6 0.36 -3.26 -2.55
CA SER A 6 0.98 -3.31 -3.86
C SER A 6 2.48 -3.55 -3.72
N PHE A 7 3.07 -4.26 -4.66
CA PHE A 7 4.46 -4.69 -4.60
C PHE A 7 5.03 -4.99 -5.98
N TRP A 8 6.35 -5.01 -6.07
CA TRP A 8 7.06 -5.49 -7.24
C TRP A 8 7.14 -7.02 -7.25
N ARG A 9 6.66 -7.64 -8.31
CA ARG A 9 6.76 -9.10 -8.45
C ARG A 9 8.18 -9.50 -8.85
N VAL A 10 9.04 -9.64 -7.86
CA VAL A 10 10.45 -10.08 -8.06
C VAL A 10 10.58 -11.59 -8.13
N ASN A 11 9.65 -12.33 -7.52
CA ASN A 11 9.62 -13.79 -7.46
C ASN A 11 8.22 -14.33 -7.70
N GLU A 12 8.15 -15.60 -8.09
CA GLU A 12 6.88 -16.33 -8.09
C GLU A 12 6.33 -16.47 -6.67
N HIS A 13 5.01 -16.37 -6.54
CA HIS A 13 4.33 -16.48 -5.26
C HIS A 13 2.98 -17.20 -5.39
N ASN A 14 2.44 -17.69 -4.26
CA ASN A 14 1.22 -18.48 -4.21
C ASN A 14 -0.08 -17.65 -4.15
N PHE A 15 -0.05 -16.38 -4.56
CA PHE A 15 -1.16 -15.42 -4.44
C PHE A 15 -1.58 -14.84 -5.79
N ASN A 16 -1.30 -15.53 -6.89
CA ASN A 16 -1.67 -15.09 -8.25
C ASN A 16 -3.19 -14.89 -8.39
N ASP A 17 -3.97 -15.73 -7.74
CA ASP A 17 -5.43 -15.68 -7.69
C ASP A 17 -6.00 -14.52 -6.82
N CYS A 18 -5.13 -13.83 -6.08
CA CYS A 18 -5.49 -12.65 -5.30
C CYS A 18 -5.06 -11.34 -5.98
N ILE A 19 -4.38 -11.40 -7.13
CA ILE A 19 -3.94 -10.20 -7.85
C ILE A 19 -5.15 -9.48 -8.44
N LYS A 20 -5.33 -8.22 -8.06
CA LYS A 20 -6.38 -7.33 -8.56
C LYS A 20 -5.98 -6.71 -9.90
N LYS A 21 -4.74 -6.27 -10.03
CA LYS A 21 -4.17 -5.66 -11.24
C LYS A 21 -2.66 -5.83 -11.25
N SER A 22 -2.10 -5.94 -12.46
CA SER A 22 -0.65 -5.97 -12.70
C SER A 22 -0.32 -4.94 -13.78
N TRP A 23 0.71 -4.13 -13.54
CA TRP A 23 1.18 -3.10 -14.47
C TRP A 23 2.62 -3.38 -14.88
N LYS A 24 2.89 -3.27 -16.17
CA LYS A 24 4.23 -3.40 -16.76
C LYS A 24 4.89 -2.05 -17.02
N GLN A 25 4.23 -0.97 -16.62
CA GLN A 25 4.75 0.39 -16.71
C GLN A 25 4.36 1.17 -15.46
N PHE A 26 5.28 2.02 -15.01
CA PHE A 26 4.99 3.01 -13.99
C PHE A 26 5.49 4.39 -14.42
N SER A 27 4.91 5.42 -13.83
CA SER A 27 5.36 6.79 -14.02
C SER A 27 5.76 7.45 -12.71
N ILE A 28 6.71 8.37 -12.84
CA ILE A 28 7.05 9.37 -11.82
C ILE A 28 6.84 10.73 -12.48
N LYS A 29 6.12 11.61 -11.80
CA LYS A 29 5.77 12.92 -12.32
C LYS A 29 6.24 14.02 -11.37
N THR A 30 6.86 15.03 -11.95
CA THR A 30 7.25 16.28 -11.28
C THR A 30 6.55 17.46 -11.94
N ASN A 31 6.75 18.66 -11.43
CA ASN A 31 6.22 19.88 -12.05
C ASN A 31 6.75 20.13 -13.47
N SER A 32 7.92 19.58 -13.80
CA SER A 32 8.61 19.85 -15.08
C SER A 32 8.50 18.71 -16.09
N GLU A 33 8.36 17.47 -15.62
CA GLU A 33 8.37 16.30 -16.50
C GLU A 33 7.58 15.12 -15.95
N THR A 34 7.21 14.22 -16.85
CA THR A 34 6.68 12.88 -16.52
C THR A 34 7.56 11.83 -17.17
N LYS A 35 8.14 10.95 -16.36
CA LYS A 35 8.95 9.85 -16.84
C LYS A 35 8.16 8.55 -16.71
N VAL A 36 7.97 7.86 -17.84
CA VAL A 36 7.35 6.51 -17.88
C VAL A 36 8.46 5.48 -18.04
N ILE A 37 8.40 4.46 -17.18
CA ILE A 37 9.43 3.43 -17.10
C ILE A 37 8.74 2.07 -17.30
N LYS A 38 9.30 1.24 -18.17
CA LYS A 38 8.86 -0.15 -18.36
C LYS A 38 9.43 -1.04 -17.27
N CYS A 39 8.62 -1.95 -16.75
CA CYS A 39 8.98 -2.92 -15.72
C CYS A 39 8.48 -4.33 -16.06
N ASP A 40 8.68 -4.74 -17.32
CA ASP A 40 8.19 -6.04 -17.83
C ASP A 40 8.73 -7.22 -17.04
N GLN A 41 10.00 -7.15 -16.60
CA GLN A 41 10.66 -8.20 -15.84
C GLN A 41 10.11 -8.31 -14.40
N PHE A 42 9.77 -7.18 -13.80
CA PHE A 42 9.27 -7.07 -12.43
C PHE A 42 8.01 -6.19 -12.43
N PRO A 43 6.87 -6.71 -12.86
CA PRO A 43 5.64 -5.91 -12.88
C PRO A 43 5.24 -5.46 -11.48
N TYR A 44 4.59 -4.30 -11.41
CA TYR A 44 4.00 -3.81 -10.18
C TYR A 44 2.59 -4.38 -10.05
N GLU A 45 2.29 -5.02 -8.93
CA GLU A 45 1.03 -5.72 -8.71
C GLU A 45 0.29 -5.19 -7.50
N SER A 46 -1.03 -5.11 -7.61
CA SER A 46 -1.92 -4.82 -6.50
C SER A 46 -2.70 -6.08 -6.13
N ILE A 47 -2.77 -6.39 -4.84
CA ILE A 47 -3.47 -7.55 -4.32
C ILE A 47 -4.84 -7.14 -3.76
N ASP A 48 -5.84 -7.99 -3.98
CA ASP A 48 -7.10 -7.90 -3.27
C ASP A 48 -6.93 -8.47 -1.86
N SER A 49 -7.00 -7.61 -0.86
CA SER A 49 -6.80 -7.98 0.54
C SER A 49 -7.88 -8.93 1.05
N GLY A 50 -9.11 -8.80 0.59
CA GLY A 50 -10.21 -9.69 0.95
C GLY A 50 -9.95 -11.12 0.50
N LEU A 51 -9.60 -11.31 -0.78
CA LEU A 51 -9.24 -12.63 -1.33
C LEU A 51 -7.99 -13.20 -0.64
N PHE A 52 -7.00 -12.35 -0.36
CA PHE A 52 -5.81 -12.76 0.36
C PHE A 52 -6.14 -13.28 1.76
N TYR A 53 -6.92 -12.54 2.55
CA TYR A 53 -7.31 -12.97 3.90
C TYR A 53 -8.15 -14.24 3.87
N GLU A 54 -9.09 -14.36 2.94
CA GLU A 54 -9.90 -15.56 2.79
C GLU A 54 -9.02 -16.80 2.54
N LYS A 55 -8.08 -16.66 1.59
CA LYS A 55 -7.13 -17.72 1.26
C LYS A 55 -6.25 -18.11 2.44
N ILE A 56 -5.67 -17.13 3.14
CA ILE A 56 -4.83 -17.36 4.32
C ILE A 56 -5.66 -18.01 5.45
N ASN A 57 -6.80 -17.44 5.79
CA ASN A 57 -7.66 -17.96 6.86
C ASN A 57 -8.10 -19.40 6.58
N THR A 58 -8.41 -19.73 5.33
CA THR A 58 -8.77 -21.08 4.92
C THR A 58 -7.60 -22.06 5.13
N ARG A 59 -6.38 -21.66 4.77
CA ARG A 59 -5.17 -22.48 4.99
C ARG A 59 -4.86 -22.66 6.47
N LEU A 60 -4.96 -21.60 7.26
CA LEU A 60 -4.69 -21.62 8.69
C LEU A 60 -5.68 -22.52 9.44
N LYS A 61 -6.97 -22.43 9.12
CA LYS A 61 -8.01 -23.28 9.73
C LYS A 61 -7.84 -24.78 9.43
N LYS A 62 -7.29 -25.12 8.27
CA LYS A 62 -7.03 -26.51 7.87
C LYS A 62 -5.76 -27.08 8.50
N ASN A 63 -4.87 -26.26 9.04
CA ASN A 63 -3.60 -26.70 9.60
C ASN A 63 -3.72 -26.97 11.11
N LYS A 64 -3.71 -28.25 11.49
CA LYS A 64 -3.83 -28.68 12.88
C LYS A 64 -2.65 -28.28 13.78
N ASN A 65 -1.51 -27.89 13.18
CA ASN A 65 -0.32 -27.44 13.90
C ASN A 65 -0.35 -25.96 14.27
N ILE A 66 -1.36 -25.22 13.83
CA ILE A 66 -1.53 -23.79 14.11
C ILE A 66 -2.58 -23.59 15.19
N LYS A 67 -2.23 -22.83 16.21
CA LYS A 67 -3.12 -22.44 17.29
C LYS A 67 -3.19 -20.92 17.38
N PHE A 68 -4.39 -20.41 17.59
CA PHE A 68 -4.63 -18.97 17.77
C PHE A 68 -4.86 -18.69 19.25
N PHE A 69 -4.13 -17.69 19.76
CA PHE A 69 -4.30 -17.21 21.13
C PHE A 69 -4.75 -15.74 21.09
N ARG A 70 -5.62 -15.37 22.00
CA ARG A 70 -6.08 -13.97 22.13
C ARG A 70 -5.14 -13.12 22.98
N ASN A 71 -4.42 -13.77 23.89
CA ASN A 71 -3.53 -13.09 24.82
C ASN A 71 -2.12 -13.67 24.70
N ILE A 72 -1.11 -12.80 24.65
CA ILE A 72 0.29 -13.19 24.60
C ILE A 72 0.73 -13.95 25.86
N ASN A 73 0.10 -13.67 27.00
CA ASN A 73 0.37 -14.35 28.26
C ASN A 73 0.02 -15.83 28.26
N ASP A 74 -0.83 -16.27 27.31
CA ASP A 74 -1.19 -17.69 27.16
C ASP A 74 -0.12 -18.49 26.41
N LEU A 75 0.95 -17.81 25.94
CA LEU A 75 2.05 -18.42 25.20
C LEU A 75 3.18 -18.85 26.14
N ASN A 76 3.60 -20.10 26.02
CA ASN A 76 4.85 -20.55 26.63
C ASN A 76 6.03 -20.19 25.72
N THR A 77 6.71 -19.09 26.07
CA THR A 77 7.79 -18.51 25.23
C THR A 77 9.18 -19.09 25.52
N THR A 78 9.34 -19.93 26.52
CA THR A 78 10.65 -20.38 27.02
C THR A 78 11.42 -21.31 26.07
N LYS A 79 10.77 -21.87 25.04
CA LYS A 79 11.36 -22.79 24.04
C LYS A 79 10.93 -22.46 22.61
N SER A 80 10.60 -21.21 22.30
CA SER A 80 10.00 -20.83 21.02
C SER A 80 10.75 -19.71 20.34
N PHE A 81 10.80 -19.74 19.00
CA PHE A 81 11.16 -18.57 18.22
C PHE A 81 9.97 -17.62 18.18
N ILE A 82 10.21 -16.35 18.48
CA ILE A 82 9.17 -15.31 18.50
C ILE A 82 9.41 -14.35 17.34
N PHE A 83 8.41 -14.21 16.46
CA PHE A 83 8.38 -13.19 15.42
C PHE A 83 7.35 -12.15 15.84
N ASN A 84 7.80 -10.97 16.24
CA ASN A 84 6.92 -9.88 16.68
C ASN A 84 6.82 -8.83 15.57
N SER A 85 5.61 -8.61 15.05
CA SER A 85 5.31 -7.59 14.04
C SER A 85 4.64 -6.34 14.62
N LEU A 86 4.48 -6.26 15.94
CA LEU A 86 3.95 -5.06 16.57
C LEU A 86 5.00 -3.95 16.53
N PRO A 87 4.70 -2.78 15.98
CA PRO A 87 5.63 -1.67 15.95
C PRO A 87 5.90 -1.17 17.37
N THR A 88 7.18 -1.04 17.72
CA THR A 88 7.61 -0.28 18.89
C THR A 88 7.94 1.12 18.41
N VAL A 89 7.05 2.08 18.67
CA VAL A 89 7.30 3.49 18.32
C VAL A 89 8.10 4.11 19.46
N ASN A 90 9.36 4.44 19.19
CA ASN A 90 10.12 5.38 20.03
C ASN A 90 9.73 6.78 19.56
N GLU A 91 8.83 7.43 20.28
CA GLU A 91 8.28 8.75 19.93
C GLU A 91 9.32 9.88 20.01
N ASP A 92 10.42 9.68 20.74
CA ASP A 92 11.39 10.71 21.10
C ASP A 92 12.61 10.81 20.14
N ASN A 93 12.53 10.27 18.93
CA ASN A 93 13.67 10.34 18.01
C ASN A 93 13.42 11.38 16.91
N ASP A 94 14.05 12.57 17.05
CA ASP A 94 14.00 13.68 16.07
C ASP A 94 14.47 13.31 14.65
N ASN A 95 15.05 12.12 14.48
CA ASN A 95 15.50 11.61 13.19
C ASN A 95 14.45 10.77 12.46
N ASN A 96 13.27 10.54 13.05
CA ASN A 96 12.20 9.80 12.42
C ASN A 96 11.36 10.69 11.51
N LEU A 97 10.93 10.13 10.38
CA LEU A 97 9.90 10.71 9.55
C LEU A 97 8.59 9.93 9.75
N TRP A 98 7.50 10.67 9.88
CA TRP A 98 6.16 10.11 9.82
C TRP A 98 5.74 9.95 8.37
N GLN A 99 5.31 8.76 8.02
CA GLN A 99 4.64 8.52 6.76
C GLN A 99 3.13 8.50 7.02
N LEU A 100 2.47 9.55 6.58
CA LEU A 100 1.02 9.71 6.70
C LEU A 100 0.41 9.59 5.32
N PHE A 101 -0.66 8.82 5.20
CA PHE A 101 -1.33 8.63 3.93
C PHE A 101 -2.83 8.41 4.10
N HIS A 102 -3.57 8.86 3.09
CA HIS A 102 -4.99 8.60 2.95
C HIS A 102 -5.29 8.25 1.50
N GLY A 103 -6.00 7.14 1.29
CA GLY A 103 -6.34 6.65 -0.04
C GLY A 103 -7.84 6.41 -0.17
N VAL A 104 -8.36 6.70 -1.35
CA VAL A 104 -9.74 6.41 -1.75
C VAL A 104 -9.77 5.69 -3.09
N GLU A 105 -10.66 4.73 -3.22
CA GLU A 105 -10.97 4.14 -4.52
C GLU A 105 -12.16 4.90 -5.12
N ILE A 106 -11.97 5.42 -6.33
CA ILE A 106 -12.96 6.21 -7.03
C ILE A 106 -13.36 5.53 -8.34
N GLU A 107 -14.59 5.80 -8.77
CA GLU A 107 -15.12 5.44 -10.07
C GLU A 107 -15.70 6.69 -10.73
N THR A 108 -15.26 6.96 -11.95
CA THR A 108 -15.68 8.11 -12.76
C THR A 108 -16.71 7.69 -13.79
N ARG A 109 -17.53 8.65 -14.25
CA ARG A 109 -18.54 8.40 -15.29
C ARG A 109 -17.89 8.18 -16.67
N GLU A 110 -16.76 8.81 -16.90
CA GLU A 110 -16.04 8.79 -18.18
C GLU A 110 -14.65 8.18 -17.98
N ASP A 111 -14.07 7.68 -19.07
CA ASP A 111 -12.72 7.16 -19.11
C ASP A 111 -11.71 8.31 -18.89
N CYS A 112 -10.99 8.30 -17.77
CA CYS A 112 -10.01 9.34 -17.44
C CYS A 112 -8.64 8.80 -16.97
N PHE A 113 -8.51 7.47 -16.81
CA PHE A 113 -7.28 6.86 -16.37
C PHE A 113 -6.58 6.08 -17.49
N ASN A 114 -5.26 6.13 -17.52
CA ASN A 114 -4.45 5.20 -18.31
C ASN A 114 -4.26 3.90 -17.51
N GLU A 115 -5.08 2.89 -17.78
CA GLU A 115 -5.08 1.63 -17.05
C GLU A 115 -3.83 0.77 -17.24
N SER A 116 -2.95 1.11 -18.19
CA SER A 116 -1.71 0.37 -18.46
C SER A 116 -0.51 0.87 -17.64
N THR A 117 -0.62 2.04 -16.99
CA THR A 117 0.50 2.69 -16.29
C THR A 117 0.08 3.09 -14.89
N VAL A 118 0.74 2.54 -13.88
CA VAL A 118 0.57 3.02 -12.50
C VAL A 118 1.37 4.31 -12.31
N ASN A 119 0.77 5.34 -11.71
CA ASN A 119 1.51 6.51 -11.27
C ASN A 119 1.98 6.28 -9.82
N LEU A 120 3.27 5.97 -9.67
CA LEU A 120 3.84 5.65 -8.36
C LEU A 120 4.11 6.87 -7.50
N MET A 121 4.50 7.98 -8.13
CA MET A 121 4.79 9.22 -7.42
C MET A 121 4.47 10.40 -8.33
N ASP A 122 3.39 11.09 -8.03
CA ASP A 122 3.07 12.39 -8.63
C ASP A 122 3.40 13.49 -7.64
N PHE A 123 4.54 14.15 -7.85
CA PHE A 123 5.00 15.27 -7.03
C PHE A 123 4.43 16.62 -7.52
N ASN A 124 3.63 16.64 -8.58
CA ASN A 124 2.96 17.84 -9.09
C ASN A 124 1.78 18.23 -8.19
N CYS A 125 2.07 18.47 -6.94
CA CYS A 125 1.12 18.84 -5.90
C CYS A 125 1.79 19.78 -4.89
N GLU A 126 1.01 20.36 -3.99
CA GLU A 126 1.51 21.26 -2.96
C GLU A 126 2.56 20.57 -2.10
N GLN A 127 3.72 21.18 -1.95
CA GLN A 127 4.80 20.77 -1.05
C GLN A 127 4.85 21.74 0.14
N ARG A 128 4.90 21.18 1.36
CA ARG A 128 5.05 21.95 2.60
C ARG A 128 6.34 21.55 3.33
N ASP A 129 6.30 21.42 4.65
CA ASP A 129 7.42 21.00 5.50
C ASP A 129 7.74 19.49 5.38
N GLY A 130 7.79 18.96 4.18
CA GLY A 130 8.00 17.52 3.95
C GLY A 130 7.95 17.17 2.47
N VAL A 131 7.81 15.91 2.16
CA VAL A 131 7.63 15.41 0.80
C VAL A 131 6.20 14.92 0.64
N HIS A 132 5.49 15.49 -0.33
CA HIS A 132 4.12 15.12 -0.68
C HIS A 132 4.05 14.58 -2.10
N PHE A 133 3.31 13.51 -2.30
CA PHE A 133 3.03 12.94 -3.60
C PHE A 133 1.74 12.13 -3.59
N PHE A 134 1.20 11.93 -4.79
CA PHE A 134 0.05 11.05 -4.99
C PHE A 134 0.48 9.75 -5.64
N TYR A 135 -0.09 8.63 -5.15
CA TYR A 135 -0.21 7.40 -5.91
C TYR A 135 -1.50 7.41 -6.71
N VAL A 136 -1.46 6.89 -7.95
CA VAL A 136 -2.66 6.58 -8.72
C VAL A 136 -2.52 5.18 -9.28
N LEU A 137 -3.35 4.25 -8.79
CA LEU A 137 -3.38 2.86 -9.23
C LEU A 137 -4.65 2.63 -10.06
N PRO A 138 -4.58 2.72 -11.39
CA PRO A 138 -5.74 2.59 -12.27
C PRO A 138 -6.10 1.13 -12.48
N PHE A 139 -7.21 0.69 -11.91
CA PHE A 139 -7.72 -0.68 -12.11
C PHE A 139 -8.43 -0.85 -13.44
N SER A 140 -9.05 0.22 -13.94
CA SER A 140 -9.65 0.34 -15.28
C SER A 140 -9.51 1.77 -15.78
N LYS A 141 -10.05 2.06 -16.95
CA LYS A 141 -10.06 3.42 -17.51
C LYS A 141 -10.86 4.43 -16.70
N ASN A 142 -11.83 3.95 -15.91
CA ASN A 142 -12.71 4.80 -15.11
C ASN A 142 -12.65 4.50 -13.59
N ARG A 143 -11.76 3.61 -13.13
CA ARG A 143 -11.65 3.23 -11.73
C ARG A 143 -10.21 3.19 -11.27
N ALA A 144 -9.89 3.91 -10.21
CA ALA A 144 -8.55 3.96 -9.65
C ALA A 144 -8.58 4.12 -8.13
N MET A 145 -7.53 3.65 -7.48
CA MET A 145 -7.19 4.07 -6.13
C MET A 145 -6.26 5.27 -6.23
N ILE A 146 -6.60 6.33 -5.52
CA ILE A 146 -5.80 7.55 -5.39
C ILE A 146 -5.43 7.70 -3.92
N GLU A 147 -4.13 7.86 -3.64
CA GLU A 147 -3.62 8.00 -2.29
C GLU A 147 -2.71 9.22 -2.20
N SER A 148 -3.02 10.12 -1.26
CA SER A 148 -2.14 11.21 -0.84
C SER A 148 -1.18 10.69 0.22
N THR A 149 0.12 10.87 0.02
CA THR A 149 1.17 10.41 0.92
C THR A 149 2.12 11.53 1.29
N TRP A 150 2.34 11.68 2.58
CA TRP A 150 3.27 12.65 3.16
C TRP A 150 4.39 11.95 3.93
N LEU A 151 5.60 12.44 3.77
CA LEU A 151 6.75 12.15 4.60
C LEU A 151 7.16 13.44 5.32
N SER A 152 6.92 13.52 6.62
CA SER A 152 7.12 14.73 7.42
C SER A 152 7.71 14.42 8.79
N LYS A 153 8.43 15.38 9.38
CA LYS A 153 8.85 15.33 10.79
C LYS A 153 7.68 15.58 11.76
N LYS A 154 6.61 16.21 11.29
CA LYS A 154 5.43 16.53 12.09
C LYS A 154 4.38 15.43 11.92
N ASN A 155 3.77 15.03 13.03
CA ASN A 155 2.61 14.14 13.02
C ASN A 155 1.34 15.01 12.85
N ASP A 156 1.07 15.42 11.59
CA ASP A 156 -0.11 16.22 11.25
C ASP A 156 -1.39 15.39 11.37
N SER A 157 -2.53 16.05 11.58
CA SER A 157 -3.79 15.33 11.73
C SER A 157 -4.30 14.76 10.41
N LEU A 158 -4.86 13.54 10.42
CA LEU A 158 -5.47 12.89 9.25
C LEU A 158 -6.55 13.73 8.54
N LYS A 159 -7.17 14.69 9.22
CA LYS A 159 -8.22 15.55 8.66
C LYS A 159 -7.71 16.44 7.52
N ASP A 160 -6.44 16.82 7.55
CA ASP A 160 -5.84 17.64 6.50
C ASP A 160 -5.65 16.88 5.19
N TYR A 161 -5.52 15.55 5.24
CA TYR A 161 -5.32 14.69 4.06
C TYR A 161 -6.62 14.36 3.33
N GLU A 162 -7.74 14.25 4.05
CA GLU A 162 -9.05 14.02 3.42
C GLU A 162 -9.47 15.17 2.49
N SER A 163 -9.06 16.41 2.82
CA SER A 163 -9.36 17.57 2.01
C SER A 163 -8.59 17.65 0.69
N GLN A 164 -7.48 16.94 0.58
CA GLN A 164 -6.60 16.97 -0.60
C GLN A 164 -7.07 16.04 -1.72
N ILE A 165 -7.94 15.09 -1.41
CA ILE A 165 -8.46 14.11 -2.38
C ILE A 165 -9.87 14.51 -2.87
N LYS A 166 -10.47 15.53 -2.27
CA LYS A 166 -11.77 16.10 -2.70
C LYS A 166 -11.60 17.14 -3.79
#